data_41508194ea64bc4ccfc8f467f72eafc7
#
_entry.id   41508194ea64bc4ccfc8f467f72eafc7
#
_cell.length_a   1.000
_cell.length_b   1.000
_cell.length_c   1.000
_cell.angle_alpha   90.00
_cell.angle_beta   90.00
_cell.angle_gamma   90.00
#
_symmetry.space_group_name_H-M   'P 1'
#
loop_
_entity.id
_entity.type
_entity.pdbx_description
1 polymer ?
#
loop_
_entity_poly.entity_id
_entity_poly.type
_entity_poly.pdbx_seq_one_letter_code
_entity_poly.pdbx_strand_id
1 'polypeptide(L)'
;MNLRLSRVALAFGAGTIAFGLAACGSDNPVAQNEGDTSTGMAEGTTLSGSVAGAGASSQEAAMNAWIAKYQAQQQGVIVSYDPVGSGAGITQFVGKQVAWAGSDAVLKDDEVTAAKERCGSDALNLPVYISPVAVIFNLEGVDTLNMDAETIAKVFSGEITKWNDEAIASQNPDVELPDLAITPVHRADESGTTQNFTDYLSKAAPDAWPHKAGKAWPISGGESGDKTSGLVQAVTAGTGTIGYADASQAGSLGTVALKAGDGYVKFSNEAAAAAVDSAERVDSGVKGDLGLTINRTPEDPKAYPLVLVSYSIVCSTYEDQETVDLVKSFIGFQASAEGQAAASEAAGSAPISANMQGEIKSSLDMIQVAK
;
A
#
# COMPACT_ATOMS: atom_id res chain seq x y z
N MET A 1 -48.06 -31.80 14.38
CA MET A 1 -49.49 -31.40 14.46
C MET A 1 -49.63 -30.08 13.69
N ASN A 2 -50.26 -30.22 12.52
CA ASN A 2 -50.96 -29.20 11.68
C ASN A 2 -50.24 -27.87 11.32
N LEU A 3 -49.66 -27.75 10.13
CA LEU A 3 -50.26 -27.28 8.84
C LEU A 3 -51.19 -26.05 8.94
N ARG A 4 -50.78 -24.94 8.34
CA ARG A 4 -51.69 -24.15 7.48
C ARG A 4 -50.90 -23.41 6.39
N LEU A 5 -51.11 -23.88 5.15
CA LEU A 5 -50.88 -23.13 3.92
C LEU A 5 -51.95 -22.03 3.78
N SER A 6 -51.55 -20.89 3.21
CA SER A 6 -52.51 -20.01 2.55
C SER A 6 -51.91 -19.53 1.22
N ARG A 7 -52.54 -20.02 0.16
CA ARG A 7 -52.42 -19.60 -1.24
C ARG A 7 -53.37 -18.43 -1.45
N VAL A 8 -52.94 -17.36 -2.12
CA VAL A 8 -53.82 -16.46 -2.85
C VAL A 8 -53.25 -16.21 -4.23
N ALA A 9 -54.15 -16.37 -5.22
CA ALA A 9 -53.89 -16.44 -6.64
C ALA A 9 -54.09 -15.08 -7.35
N LEU A 10 -53.38 -14.97 -8.45
CA LEU A 10 -53.69 -14.35 -9.77
C LEU A 10 -54.65 -13.15 -9.86
N ALA A 11 -54.17 -12.11 -10.57
CA ALA A 11 -55.01 -11.42 -11.57
C ALA A 11 -54.14 -10.94 -12.74
N PHE A 12 -54.51 -11.41 -13.91
CA PHE A 12 -54.04 -11.04 -15.26
C PHE A 12 -54.58 -9.66 -15.63
N GLY A 13 -53.74 -8.85 -16.34
CA GLY A 13 -54.18 -7.64 -17.03
C GLY A 13 -53.36 -7.47 -18.32
N ALA A 14 -53.90 -8.00 -19.42
CA ALA A 14 -53.39 -7.75 -20.76
C ALA A 14 -53.90 -6.40 -21.29
N GLY A 15 -53.02 -5.59 -21.87
CA GLY A 15 -53.34 -4.36 -22.58
C GLY A 15 -52.44 -4.19 -23.79
N THR A 16 -52.93 -4.64 -24.92
CA THR A 16 -52.44 -4.40 -26.30
C THR A 16 -52.95 -3.06 -26.80
N ILE A 17 -52.14 -2.26 -27.51
CA ILE A 17 -52.51 -1.28 -28.59
C ILE A 17 -51.15 -0.80 -29.15
N ALA A 18 -50.76 -1.20 -30.33
CA ALA A 18 -51.06 -0.85 -31.71
C ALA A 18 -50.17 0.27 -32.28
N PHE A 19 -49.40 -0.14 -33.25
CA PHE A 19 -48.82 0.43 -34.46
C PHE A 19 -49.05 1.93 -34.78
N GLY A 20 -47.97 2.57 -35.19
CA GLY A 20 -47.93 3.80 -35.95
C GLY A 20 -46.64 3.91 -36.74
N LEU A 21 -46.59 3.34 -37.94
CA LEU A 21 -45.60 3.65 -38.98
C LEU A 21 -45.99 4.96 -39.65
N ALA A 22 -45.07 5.88 -39.78
CA ALA A 22 -45.11 6.90 -40.86
C ALA A 22 -43.69 7.12 -41.37
N ALA A 23 -43.53 6.83 -42.66
CA ALA A 23 -42.35 6.99 -43.47
C ALA A 23 -42.40 8.28 -44.29
N CYS A 24 -41.23 8.66 -44.84
CA CYS A 24 -40.92 9.55 -45.94
C CYS A 24 -40.77 11.05 -45.64
N GLY A 25 -39.61 11.58 -45.99
CA GLY A 25 -39.25 12.23 -47.19
C GLY A 25 -38.19 13.31 -47.01
N SER A 26 -37.10 13.09 -47.63
CA SER A 26 -36.11 13.89 -48.34
C SER A 26 -36.03 15.43 -48.18
N ASP A 27 -34.77 15.79 -48.22
CA ASP A 27 -34.09 16.90 -48.92
C ASP A 27 -33.38 17.92 -48.04
N ASN A 28 -32.05 17.96 -48.26
CA ASN A 28 -31.08 18.97 -47.85
C ASN A 28 -31.40 20.35 -48.47
N PRO A 29 -30.95 21.50 -47.90
CA PRO A 29 -29.56 21.89 -48.15
C PRO A 29 -28.82 22.60 -46.97
N VAL A 30 -27.54 22.37 -46.97
CA VAL A 30 -26.37 23.13 -46.51
C VAL A 30 -26.65 24.52 -45.87
N ALA A 31 -26.20 24.70 -44.63
CA ALA A 31 -25.66 25.97 -44.16
C ALA A 31 -24.47 25.66 -43.24
N GLN A 32 -23.29 26.06 -43.67
CA GLN A 32 -22.08 26.15 -42.86
C GLN A 32 -22.35 27.08 -41.68
N ASN A 33 -21.97 26.65 -40.47
CA ASN A 33 -21.55 27.58 -39.46
C ASN A 33 -20.41 26.95 -38.65
N GLU A 34 -19.33 27.70 -38.63
CA GLU A 34 -18.07 27.36 -37.97
C GLU A 34 -18.21 27.41 -36.46
N GLY A 35 -17.47 26.52 -35.80
CA GLY A 35 -16.97 26.74 -34.45
C GLY A 35 -17.72 26.01 -33.34
N ASP A 36 -17.49 24.70 -33.22
CA ASP A 36 -17.51 24.08 -31.95
C ASP A 36 -16.32 23.11 -31.84
N THR A 37 -15.32 23.54 -31.10
CA THR A 37 -14.17 22.73 -30.73
C THR A 37 -14.64 21.73 -29.65
N SER A 38 -15.36 20.73 -30.12
CA SER A 38 -15.51 19.48 -29.38
C SER A 38 -14.11 18.88 -29.22
N THR A 39 -13.49 19.09 -28.08
CA THR A 39 -12.38 18.27 -27.61
C THR A 39 -12.88 16.83 -27.60
N GLY A 40 -12.58 16.11 -28.67
CA GLY A 40 -12.80 14.67 -28.75
C GLY A 40 -12.10 14.03 -27.58
N MET A 41 -12.87 13.50 -26.63
CA MET A 41 -12.41 12.41 -25.79
C MET A 41 -12.00 11.31 -26.77
N ALA A 42 -10.72 10.99 -26.83
CA ALA A 42 -10.25 9.80 -27.52
C ALA A 42 -11.12 8.65 -27.01
N GLU A 43 -11.79 7.93 -27.90
CA GLU A 43 -12.43 6.65 -27.62
C GLU A 43 -11.34 5.76 -27.00
N GLY A 44 -11.36 5.66 -25.67
CA GLY A 44 -10.48 4.76 -24.96
C GLY A 44 -10.80 3.36 -25.41
N THR A 45 -9.83 2.68 -25.99
CA THR A 45 -9.92 1.23 -26.24
C THR A 45 -10.38 0.56 -24.96
N THR A 46 -11.58 0.00 -24.99
CA THR A 46 -12.11 -0.78 -23.86
C THR A 46 -11.21 -2.00 -23.68
N LEU A 47 -10.40 -1.99 -22.61
CA LEU A 47 -9.56 -3.12 -22.26
C LEU A 47 -10.44 -4.29 -21.77
N SER A 48 -10.01 -5.51 -22.05
CA SER A 48 -10.60 -6.72 -21.50
C SER A 48 -9.48 -7.71 -21.16
N GLY A 49 -9.77 -8.63 -20.25
CA GLY A 49 -8.82 -9.65 -19.82
C GLY A 49 -8.65 -9.68 -18.31
N SER A 50 -7.66 -10.43 -17.84
CA SER A 50 -7.38 -10.57 -16.41
C SER A 50 -5.91 -10.38 -16.08
N VAL A 51 -5.62 -9.70 -14.98
CA VAL A 51 -4.26 -9.51 -14.48
C VAL A 51 -4.22 -9.72 -12.97
N ALA A 52 -3.23 -10.49 -12.54
CA ALA A 52 -3.03 -10.83 -11.12
C ALA A 52 -1.75 -10.21 -10.58
N GLY A 53 -1.83 -9.70 -9.35
CA GLY A 53 -0.70 -9.29 -8.54
C GLY A 53 -0.73 -9.97 -7.17
N ALA A 54 0.41 -9.95 -6.47
CA ALA A 54 0.51 -10.42 -5.10
C ALA A 54 1.57 -9.62 -4.34
N GLY A 55 1.47 -9.54 -3.01
CA GLY A 55 2.54 -8.88 -2.26
C GLY A 55 2.13 -8.24 -0.95
N ALA A 56 2.64 -7.04 -0.72
CA ALA A 56 2.53 -6.31 0.53
C ALA A 56 1.10 -6.24 1.08
N SER A 57 0.90 -6.72 2.30
CA SER A 57 -0.38 -6.65 3.01
C SER A 57 -0.64 -5.30 3.69
N SER A 58 0.36 -4.43 3.76
CA SER A 58 0.24 -3.04 4.19
C SER A 58 -0.69 -2.22 3.31
N GLN A 59 -0.60 -2.42 1.99
CA GLN A 59 -1.41 -1.70 1.00
C GLN A 59 -2.77 -2.36 0.69
N GLU A 60 -3.21 -3.38 1.44
CA GLU A 60 -4.43 -4.14 1.15
C GLU A 60 -5.68 -3.25 1.06
N ALA A 61 -5.84 -2.29 1.99
CA ALA A 61 -6.99 -1.39 1.99
C ALA A 61 -7.00 -0.49 0.73
N ALA A 62 -5.85 0.09 0.37
CA ALA A 62 -5.70 0.89 -0.86
C ALA A 62 -5.92 0.03 -2.12
N MET A 63 -5.36 -1.19 -2.14
CA MET A 63 -5.49 -2.10 -3.27
C MET A 63 -6.94 -2.48 -3.54
N ASN A 64 -7.71 -2.79 -2.50
CA ASN A 64 -9.14 -3.08 -2.62
C ASN A 64 -9.92 -1.90 -3.20
N ALA A 65 -9.60 -0.67 -2.78
CA ALA A 65 -10.20 0.55 -3.32
C ALA A 65 -9.82 0.79 -4.79
N TRP A 66 -8.55 0.59 -5.15
CA TRP A 66 -8.07 0.70 -6.52
C TRP A 66 -8.76 -0.31 -7.43
N ILE A 67 -8.80 -1.58 -7.05
CA ILE A 67 -9.45 -2.63 -7.84
C ILE A 67 -10.93 -2.32 -8.05
N ALA A 68 -11.65 -1.94 -6.98
CA ALA A 68 -13.07 -1.64 -7.06
C ALA A 68 -13.37 -0.45 -8.00
N LYS A 69 -12.62 0.67 -7.86
CA LYS A 69 -12.81 1.84 -8.72
C LYS A 69 -12.37 1.59 -10.16
N TYR A 70 -11.22 0.93 -10.36
CA TYR A 70 -10.71 0.63 -11.69
C TYR A 70 -11.66 -0.29 -12.47
N GLN A 71 -12.13 -1.38 -11.88
CA GLN A 71 -13.07 -2.31 -12.54
C GLN A 71 -14.45 -1.68 -12.80
N ALA A 72 -14.86 -0.69 -12.02
CA ALA A 72 -16.07 0.08 -12.32
C ALA A 72 -15.93 0.89 -13.63
N GLN A 73 -14.71 1.36 -13.96
CA GLN A 73 -14.40 2.10 -15.18
C GLN A 73 -14.06 1.18 -16.35
N GLN A 74 -13.40 0.05 -16.09
CA GLN A 74 -12.93 -0.93 -17.06
C GLN A 74 -13.66 -2.26 -16.86
N GLN A 75 -14.96 -2.29 -17.21
CA GLN A 75 -15.86 -3.42 -16.95
C GLN A 75 -15.43 -4.74 -17.60
N GLY A 76 -14.57 -4.68 -18.64
CA GLY A 76 -14.00 -5.86 -19.29
C GLY A 76 -12.78 -6.44 -18.60
N VAL A 77 -12.24 -5.77 -17.57
CA VAL A 77 -10.99 -6.16 -16.92
C VAL A 77 -11.25 -6.76 -15.54
N ILE A 78 -10.57 -7.86 -15.25
CA ILE A 78 -10.54 -8.47 -13.92
C ILE A 78 -9.13 -8.29 -13.34
N VAL A 79 -9.03 -7.57 -12.23
CA VAL A 79 -7.80 -7.43 -11.45
C VAL A 79 -7.95 -8.21 -10.16
N SER A 80 -6.95 -9.01 -9.82
CA SER A 80 -6.87 -9.70 -8.52
C SER A 80 -5.56 -9.38 -7.82
N TYR A 81 -5.59 -9.36 -6.49
CA TYR A 81 -4.41 -9.16 -5.66
C TYR A 81 -4.44 -10.08 -4.45
N ASP A 82 -3.33 -10.78 -4.19
CA ASP A 82 -3.18 -11.62 -3.00
C ASP A 82 -2.21 -10.94 -2.00
N PRO A 83 -2.70 -10.46 -0.83
CA PRO A 83 -1.88 -9.75 0.16
C PRO A 83 -1.05 -10.72 1.03
N VAL A 84 -0.12 -11.43 0.42
CA VAL A 84 0.71 -12.50 1.03
C VAL A 84 1.97 -12.01 1.75
N GLY A 85 2.22 -10.71 1.76
CA GLY A 85 3.46 -10.10 2.22
C GLY A 85 4.45 -9.85 1.07
N SER A 86 5.35 -8.87 1.24
CA SER A 86 6.25 -8.41 0.17
C SER A 86 7.17 -9.53 -0.33
N GLY A 87 7.73 -10.35 0.57
CA GLY A 87 8.64 -11.44 0.19
C GLY A 87 7.94 -12.52 -0.63
N ALA A 88 6.78 -13.00 -0.18
CA ALA A 88 6.00 -14.00 -0.91
C ALA A 88 5.48 -13.45 -2.25
N GLY A 89 5.09 -12.16 -2.30
CA GLY A 89 4.69 -11.51 -3.55
C GLY A 89 5.83 -11.46 -4.57
N ILE A 90 7.04 -11.09 -4.16
CA ILE A 90 8.22 -11.12 -5.02
C ILE A 90 8.51 -12.55 -5.50
N THR A 91 8.40 -13.54 -4.61
CA THR A 91 8.58 -14.96 -4.97
C THR A 91 7.56 -15.39 -6.03
N GLN A 92 6.29 -15.04 -5.89
CA GLN A 92 5.27 -15.33 -6.90
C GLN A 92 5.54 -14.61 -8.22
N PHE A 93 5.99 -13.35 -8.17
CA PHE A 93 6.36 -12.59 -9.36
C PHE A 93 7.55 -13.23 -10.10
N VAL A 94 8.62 -13.55 -9.40
CA VAL A 94 9.78 -14.24 -9.97
C VAL A 94 9.39 -15.62 -10.53
N GLY A 95 8.50 -16.33 -9.84
CA GLY A 95 7.93 -17.62 -10.28
C GLY A 95 6.92 -17.52 -11.42
N LYS A 96 6.70 -16.35 -12.04
CA LYS A 96 5.72 -16.11 -13.12
C LYS A 96 4.26 -16.44 -12.75
N GLN A 97 3.92 -16.48 -11.45
CA GLN A 97 2.56 -16.78 -11.00
C GLN A 97 1.66 -15.53 -11.08
N VAL A 98 2.26 -14.33 -11.00
CA VAL A 98 1.57 -13.06 -11.11
C VAL A 98 2.30 -12.13 -12.08
N ALA A 99 1.58 -11.15 -12.65
CA ALA A 99 2.14 -10.20 -13.60
C ALA A 99 2.97 -9.11 -12.91
N TRP A 100 2.66 -8.76 -11.68
CA TRP A 100 3.33 -7.72 -10.91
C TRP A 100 3.33 -8.06 -9.42
N ALA A 101 4.28 -7.49 -8.66
CA ALA A 101 4.31 -7.66 -7.22
C ALA A 101 4.13 -6.32 -6.49
N GLY A 102 3.43 -6.35 -5.33
CA GLY A 102 3.43 -5.26 -4.37
C GLY A 102 4.54 -5.44 -3.34
N SER A 103 5.35 -4.41 -3.06
CA SER A 103 6.41 -4.48 -2.06
C SER A 103 6.63 -3.15 -1.36
N ASP A 104 6.77 -3.16 -0.02
CA ASP A 104 7.08 -1.96 0.76
C ASP A 104 8.58 -1.62 0.76
N ALA A 105 9.35 -2.30 -0.06
CA ALA A 105 10.76 -2.05 -0.24
C ALA A 105 11.16 -2.34 -1.68
N VAL A 106 12.19 -1.66 -2.17
CA VAL A 106 12.81 -1.96 -3.46
C VAL A 106 13.38 -3.38 -3.48
N LEU A 107 13.51 -3.96 -4.67
CA LEU A 107 14.18 -5.24 -4.86
C LEU A 107 15.62 -5.18 -4.34
N LYS A 108 16.06 -6.22 -3.62
CA LYS A 108 17.46 -6.43 -3.24
C LYS A 108 18.24 -7.04 -4.40
N ASP A 109 19.58 -7.05 -4.31
CA ASP A 109 20.46 -7.53 -5.38
C ASP A 109 20.11 -8.92 -5.90
N ASP A 110 19.80 -9.88 -5.01
CA ASP A 110 19.39 -11.24 -5.36
C ASP A 110 17.99 -11.27 -5.99
N GLU A 111 17.07 -10.46 -5.48
CA GLU A 111 15.72 -10.29 -6.04
C GLU A 111 15.76 -9.59 -7.40
N VAL A 112 16.64 -8.59 -7.59
CA VAL A 112 16.87 -7.92 -8.88
C VAL A 112 17.34 -8.93 -9.91
N THR A 113 18.30 -9.78 -9.55
CA THR A 113 18.84 -10.82 -10.44
C THR A 113 17.75 -11.80 -10.87
N ALA A 114 16.97 -12.30 -9.91
CA ALA A 114 15.89 -13.24 -10.17
C ALA A 114 14.73 -12.59 -10.98
N ALA A 115 14.39 -11.33 -10.69
CA ALA A 115 13.40 -10.59 -11.45
C ALA A 115 13.84 -10.35 -12.89
N LYS A 116 15.13 -10.05 -13.10
CA LYS A 116 15.70 -9.89 -14.45
C LYS A 116 15.64 -11.19 -15.26
N GLU A 117 15.93 -12.33 -14.67
CA GLU A 117 15.78 -13.64 -15.30
C GLU A 117 14.31 -13.92 -15.68
N ARG A 118 13.39 -13.66 -14.75
CA ARG A 118 11.94 -13.80 -14.97
C ARG A 118 11.44 -12.96 -16.12
N CYS A 119 11.84 -11.70 -16.17
CA CYS A 119 11.37 -10.72 -17.14
C CYS A 119 12.06 -10.87 -18.52
N GLY A 120 13.24 -11.48 -18.58
CA GLY A 120 14.12 -11.40 -19.76
C GLY A 120 14.59 -9.96 -20.03
N SER A 121 14.40 -9.05 -19.08
CA SER A 121 14.66 -7.61 -19.13
C SER A 121 14.78 -7.08 -17.69
N ASP A 122 14.98 -5.79 -17.52
CA ASP A 122 15.00 -5.19 -16.19
C ASP A 122 13.59 -5.17 -15.57
N ALA A 123 13.52 -5.27 -14.23
CA ALA A 123 12.32 -4.98 -13.45
C ALA A 123 12.37 -3.53 -12.92
N LEU A 124 11.20 -2.92 -12.74
CA LEU A 124 11.05 -1.54 -12.29
C LEU A 124 10.31 -1.48 -10.95
N ASN A 125 10.84 -0.71 -10.00
CA ASN A 125 10.15 -0.39 -8.75
C ASN A 125 9.39 0.93 -8.95
N LEU A 126 8.06 0.88 -9.06
CA LEU A 126 7.19 2.03 -9.27
C LEU A 126 6.47 2.39 -7.98
N PRO A 127 6.80 3.52 -7.30
CA PRO A 127 6.22 3.90 -6.03
C PRO A 127 4.76 4.36 -6.22
N VAL A 128 3.81 3.63 -5.66
CA VAL A 128 2.37 3.90 -5.84
C VAL A 128 1.64 4.21 -4.54
N TYR A 129 2.26 3.93 -3.39
CA TYR A 129 1.62 4.07 -2.09
C TYR A 129 2.62 4.57 -1.05
N ILE A 130 2.26 5.62 -0.31
CA ILE A 130 3.05 6.21 0.78
C ILE A 130 2.21 6.15 2.05
N SER A 131 2.70 5.46 3.07
CA SER A 131 2.00 5.36 4.34
C SER A 131 2.97 5.38 5.53
N PRO A 132 2.60 5.98 6.65
CA PRO A 132 3.36 5.79 7.87
C PRO A 132 3.21 4.36 8.38
N VAL A 133 4.27 3.82 8.99
CA VAL A 133 4.20 2.62 9.81
C VAL A 133 3.99 3.07 11.25
N ALA A 134 2.81 2.78 11.81
CA ALA A 134 2.52 3.08 13.20
C ALA A 134 3.17 2.03 14.11
N VAL A 135 3.84 2.47 15.16
CA VAL A 135 4.13 1.62 16.31
C VAL A 135 2.89 1.63 17.18
N ILE A 136 2.21 0.48 17.25
CA ILE A 136 0.90 0.31 17.89
C ILE A 136 1.02 -0.45 19.20
N PHE A 137 0.18 -0.13 20.18
CA PHE A 137 0.18 -0.84 21.45
C PHE A 137 -1.23 -0.96 22.06
N ASN A 138 -1.38 -1.87 22.99
CA ASN A 138 -2.64 -2.10 23.72
C ASN A 138 -2.44 -1.88 25.23
N LEU A 139 -2.71 -0.67 25.68
CA LEU A 139 -2.76 -0.27 27.09
C LEU A 139 -4.08 0.42 27.39
N GLU A 140 -4.75 -0.02 28.45
CA GLU A 140 -6.00 0.59 28.87
C GLU A 140 -5.79 2.05 29.30
N GLY A 141 -6.59 2.97 28.72
CA GLY A 141 -6.56 4.39 29.08
C GLY A 141 -5.38 5.20 28.53
N VAL A 142 -4.55 4.60 27.66
CA VAL A 142 -3.40 5.26 27.04
C VAL A 142 -3.50 5.22 25.51
N ASP A 143 -3.76 6.37 24.89
CA ASP A 143 -3.95 6.45 23.43
C ASP A 143 -2.65 6.82 22.69
N THR A 144 -1.73 7.52 23.35
CA THR A 144 -0.49 7.99 22.73
C THR A 144 0.66 7.98 23.71
N LEU A 145 1.81 7.49 23.27
CA LEU A 145 3.07 7.59 23.99
C LEU A 145 4.16 8.21 23.09
N ASN A 146 5.08 8.93 23.69
CA ASN A 146 6.29 9.40 23.05
C ASN A 146 7.40 8.38 23.25
N MET A 147 8.09 7.97 22.18
CA MET A 147 9.30 7.16 22.30
C MET A 147 10.32 7.53 21.23
N ASP A 148 11.58 7.55 21.60
CA ASP A 148 12.68 7.61 20.65
C ASP A 148 13.03 6.23 20.10
N ALA A 149 13.85 6.20 19.06
CA ALA A 149 14.23 4.97 18.38
C ALA A 149 15.00 4.01 19.30
N GLU A 150 15.82 4.54 20.23
CA GLU A 150 16.58 3.73 21.18
C GLU A 150 15.65 2.98 22.14
N THR A 151 14.66 3.65 22.69
CA THR A 151 13.67 3.05 23.57
C THR A 151 12.86 1.97 22.84
N ILE A 152 12.42 2.26 21.60
CA ILE A 152 11.69 1.26 20.78
C ILE A 152 12.60 0.05 20.50
N ALA A 153 13.86 0.28 20.11
CA ALA A 153 14.80 -0.81 19.86
C ALA A 153 14.99 -1.71 21.09
N LYS A 154 15.17 -1.11 22.27
CA LYS A 154 15.30 -1.85 23.55
C LYS A 154 14.05 -2.61 23.95
N VAL A 155 12.86 -2.08 23.65
CA VAL A 155 11.60 -2.80 23.83
C VAL A 155 11.54 -4.04 22.93
N PHE A 156 11.80 -3.87 21.63
CA PHE A 156 11.71 -4.98 20.66
C PHE A 156 12.88 -5.98 20.76
N SER A 157 14.02 -5.59 21.36
CA SER A 157 15.11 -6.52 21.71
C SER A 157 14.88 -7.27 23.03
N GLY A 158 13.87 -6.85 23.83
CA GLY A 158 13.57 -7.43 25.13
C GLY A 158 14.49 -6.93 26.27
N GLU A 159 15.21 -5.82 26.07
CA GLU A 159 15.96 -5.17 27.12
C GLU A 159 15.05 -4.37 28.07
N ILE A 160 14.08 -3.63 27.52
CA ILE A 160 12.98 -3.01 28.28
C ILE A 160 11.79 -3.93 28.28
N THR A 161 11.37 -4.38 29.46
CA THR A 161 10.33 -5.42 29.61
C THR A 161 9.07 -4.96 30.32
N LYS A 162 9.02 -3.70 30.80
CA LYS A 162 7.88 -3.13 31.51
C LYS A 162 7.50 -1.77 30.97
N TRP A 163 6.20 -1.47 30.97
CA TRP A 163 5.68 -0.18 30.48
C TRP A 163 6.10 1.00 31.37
N ASN A 164 6.24 0.81 32.69
CA ASN A 164 6.70 1.83 33.63
C ASN A 164 8.23 1.95 33.75
N ASP A 165 8.98 1.39 32.81
CA ASP A 165 10.45 1.59 32.74
C ASP A 165 10.79 3.08 32.62
N GLU A 166 11.87 3.50 33.30
CA GLU A 166 12.32 4.90 33.32
C GLU A 166 12.58 5.47 31.93
N ALA A 167 13.05 4.64 30.98
CA ALA A 167 13.29 5.07 29.60
C ALA A 167 11.98 5.46 28.88
N ILE A 168 10.86 4.84 29.21
CA ILE A 168 9.53 5.19 28.67
C ILE A 168 8.93 6.33 29.48
N ALA A 169 8.97 6.23 30.81
CA ALA A 169 8.31 7.17 31.73
C ALA A 169 8.88 8.60 31.60
N SER A 170 10.20 8.73 31.48
CA SER A 170 10.86 10.05 31.32
C SER A 170 10.45 10.79 30.04
N GLN A 171 10.03 10.09 28.99
CA GLN A 171 9.52 10.66 27.74
C GLN A 171 8.01 10.98 27.80
N ASN A 172 7.32 10.53 28.89
CA ASN A 172 5.88 10.65 29.08
C ASN A 172 5.52 11.10 30.52
N PRO A 173 6.02 12.25 30.99
CA PRO A 173 5.88 12.66 32.38
C PRO A 173 4.43 12.88 32.83
N ASP A 174 3.52 13.11 31.91
CA ASP A 174 2.10 13.36 32.17
C ASP A 174 1.23 12.10 32.07
N VAL A 175 1.83 10.91 31.81
CA VAL A 175 1.13 9.63 31.64
C VAL A 175 1.48 8.71 32.80
N GLU A 176 0.45 8.21 33.51
CA GLU A 176 0.65 7.16 34.53
C GLU A 176 0.79 5.79 33.85
N LEU A 177 2.01 5.29 33.77
CA LEU A 177 2.31 4.01 33.14
C LEU A 177 2.16 2.84 34.13
N PRO A 178 1.48 1.75 33.74
CA PRO A 178 1.26 0.62 34.64
C PRO A 178 2.54 -0.22 34.83
N ASP A 179 2.68 -0.85 36.00
CA ASP A 179 3.66 -1.91 36.23
C ASP A 179 3.18 -3.21 35.53
N LEU A 180 3.25 -3.19 34.19
CA LEU A 180 2.79 -4.25 33.31
C LEU A 180 3.92 -4.69 32.39
N ALA A 181 4.04 -5.98 32.14
CA ALA A 181 5.00 -6.50 31.18
C ALA A 181 4.69 -6.05 29.75
N ILE A 182 5.73 -5.76 28.99
CA ILE A 182 5.63 -5.51 27.54
C ILE A 182 5.74 -6.84 26.80
N THR A 183 4.86 -7.05 25.83
CA THR A 183 4.94 -8.18 24.89
C THR A 183 5.10 -7.67 23.48
N PRO A 184 6.33 -7.63 22.92
CA PRO A 184 6.54 -7.27 21.55
C PRO A 184 5.95 -8.32 20.60
N VAL A 185 5.27 -7.84 19.54
CA VAL A 185 4.67 -8.66 18.48
C VAL A 185 5.31 -8.29 17.17
N HIS A 186 5.88 -9.26 16.45
CA HIS A 186 6.50 -9.07 15.16
C HIS A 186 5.81 -9.83 14.03
N ARG A 187 6.19 -9.60 12.79
CA ARG A 187 5.66 -10.34 11.63
C ARG A 187 6.27 -11.74 11.57
N ALA A 188 5.42 -12.72 11.31
CA ALA A 188 5.83 -14.12 11.12
C ALA A 188 6.31 -14.39 9.69
N ASP A 189 5.83 -13.61 8.72
CA ASP A 189 6.14 -13.68 7.29
C ASP A 189 7.27 -12.72 6.87
N GLU A 190 7.76 -12.89 5.65
CA GLU A 190 8.70 -11.94 5.03
C GLU A 190 7.98 -10.65 4.60
N SER A 191 8.08 -9.62 5.45
CA SER A 191 7.33 -8.38 5.38
C SER A 191 8.19 -7.19 4.97
N GLY A 192 7.74 -6.44 3.98
CA GLY A 192 8.34 -5.15 3.66
C GLY A 192 8.14 -4.11 4.78
N THR A 193 7.02 -4.20 5.53
CA THR A 193 6.81 -3.37 6.73
C THR A 193 7.87 -3.68 7.80
N THR A 194 8.20 -4.96 8.03
CA THR A 194 9.31 -5.37 8.91
C THR A 194 10.64 -4.81 8.41
N GLN A 195 10.89 -4.82 7.10
CA GLN A 195 12.12 -4.24 6.55
C GLN A 195 12.21 -2.73 6.82
N ASN A 196 11.13 -1.97 6.66
CA ASN A 196 11.10 -0.53 6.98
C ASN A 196 11.29 -0.28 8.47
N PHE A 197 10.65 -1.08 9.33
CA PHE A 197 10.79 -0.96 10.78
C PHE A 197 12.22 -1.26 11.24
N THR A 198 12.82 -2.34 10.78
CA THR A 198 14.20 -2.72 11.12
C THR A 198 15.23 -1.77 10.48
N ASP A 199 14.94 -1.19 9.31
CA ASP A 199 15.76 -0.13 8.69
C ASP A 199 15.74 1.14 9.55
N TYR A 200 14.57 1.55 10.04
CA TYR A 200 14.46 2.67 10.97
C TYR A 200 15.29 2.44 12.23
N LEU A 201 15.11 1.31 12.90
CA LEU A 201 15.84 1.01 14.13
C LEU A 201 17.35 0.94 13.89
N SER A 202 17.81 0.31 12.82
CA SER A 202 19.23 0.16 12.52
C SER A 202 19.94 1.48 12.19
N LYS A 203 19.22 2.46 11.64
CA LYS A 203 19.77 3.78 11.29
C LYS A 203 19.62 4.81 12.41
N ALA A 204 18.49 4.80 13.13
CA ALA A 204 18.19 5.77 14.17
C ALA A 204 18.71 5.36 15.54
N ALA A 205 18.95 4.06 15.79
CA ALA A 205 19.44 3.54 17.07
C ALA A 205 20.42 2.35 16.87
N PRO A 206 21.54 2.55 16.13
CA PRO A 206 22.43 1.44 15.74
C PRO A 206 23.05 0.70 16.92
N ASP A 207 23.30 1.37 18.04
CA ASP A 207 23.87 0.76 19.24
C ASP A 207 22.87 -0.14 19.99
N ALA A 208 21.58 0.21 19.97
CA ALA A 208 20.50 -0.56 20.59
C ALA A 208 19.92 -1.62 19.63
N TRP A 209 20.12 -1.46 18.31
CA TRP A 209 19.65 -2.36 17.28
C TRP A 209 20.75 -2.79 16.32
N PRO A 210 21.62 -3.75 16.69
CA PRO A 210 22.77 -4.16 15.88
C PRO A 210 22.39 -5.08 14.70
N HIS A 211 21.11 -5.20 14.37
CA HIS A 211 20.59 -6.05 13.30
C HIS A 211 20.44 -5.26 11.99
N LYS A 212 20.71 -5.91 10.88
CA LYS A 212 20.49 -5.32 9.54
C LYS A 212 19.00 -5.26 9.20
N ALA A 213 18.63 -4.28 8.39
CA ALA A 213 17.30 -4.22 7.80
C ALA A 213 16.97 -5.48 6.98
N GLY A 214 15.78 -6.05 7.19
CA GLY A 214 15.35 -7.27 6.51
C GLY A 214 13.85 -7.49 6.55
N LYS A 215 13.34 -8.27 5.57
CA LYS A 215 11.94 -8.68 5.52
C LYS A 215 11.60 -9.70 6.63
N ALA A 216 12.54 -10.58 6.97
CA ALA A 216 12.42 -11.51 8.09
C ALA A 216 12.80 -10.82 9.41
N TRP A 217 12.05 -11.15 10.48
CA TRP A 217 12.38 -10.69 11.82
C TRP A 217 13.71 -11.28 12.30
N PRO A 218 14.67 -10.46 12.79
CA PRO A 218 16.02 -10.94 13.06
C PRO A 218 16.22 -11.63 14.41
N ILE A 219 15.26 -11.49 15.35
CA ILE A 219 15.37 -12.03 16.71
C ILE A 219 14.49 -13.28 16.84
N SER A 220 15.05 -14.36 17.39
CA SER A 220 14.32 -15.61 17.57
C SER A 220 13.35 -15.53 18.74
N GLY A 221 12.15 -16.12 18.57
CA GLY A 221 11.11 -16.18 19.57
C GLY A 221 10.27 -14.91 19.64
N GLY A 222 9.45 -14.78 20.69
CA GLY A 222 8.47 -13.71 20.86
C GLY A 222 7.11 -14.02 20.22
N GLU A 223 6.15 -13.12 20.42
CA GLU A 223 4.84 -13.20 19.78
C GLU A 223 4.93 -12.74 18.32
N SER A 224 4.13 -13.36 17.46
CA SER A 224 4.14 -13.01 16.04
C SER A 224 2.77 -13.14 15.40
N GLY A 225 2.55 -12.38 14.34
CA GLY A 225 1.35 -12.45 13.53
C GLY A 225 1.66 -12.54 12.04
N ASP A 226 0.93 -13.38 11.34
CA ASP A 226 1.04 -13.53 9.89
C ASP A 226 0.35 -12.36 9.19
N LYS A 227 1.05 -11.71 8.27
CA LYS A 227 0.58 -10.52 7.55
C LYS A 227 0.29 -9.33 8.49
N THR A 228 -0.17 -8.20 7.96
CA THR A 228 -0.51 -7.03 8.77
C THR A 228 -1.70 -7.32 9.69
N SER A 229 -2.74 -7.95 9.18
CA SER A 229 -3.95 -8.26 9.95
C SER A 229 -3.70 -9.20 11.13
N GLY A 230 -2.85 -10.22 10.96
CA GLY A 230 -2.51 -11.15 12.04
C GLY A 230 -1.69 -10.48 13.15
N LEU A 231 -0.74 -9.58 12.79
CA LEU A 231 0.00 -8.80 13.78
C LEU A 231 -0.93 -7.86 14.55
N VAL A 232 -1.79 -7.11 13.87
CA VAL A 232 -2.76 -6.20 14.50
C VAL A 232 -3.71 -6.96 15.40
N GLN A 233 -4.19 -8.14 14.98
CA GLN A 233 -5.03 -9.01 15.81
C GLN A 233 -4.31 -9.46 17.08
N ALA A 234 -3.05 -9.87 16.98
CA ALA A 234 -2.26 -10.29 18.15
C ALA A 234 -2.05 -9.12 19.13
N VAL A 235 -1.76 -7.91 18.63
CA VAL A 235 -1.65 -6.71 19.47
C VAL A 235 -3.00 -6.39 20.13
N THR A 236 -4.10 -6.47 19.39
CA THR A 236 -5.45 -6.17 19.91
C THR A 236 -5.88 -7.16 20.99
N ALA A 237 -5.52 -8.44 20.86
CA ALA A 237 -5.94 -9.49 21.78
C ALA A 237 -5.17 -9.50 23.12
N GLY A 238 -3.94 -8.98 23.15
CA GLY A 238 -3.08 -8.97 24.33
C GLY A 238 -3.08 -7.64 25.06
N THR A 239 -3.19 -7.63 26.39
CA THR A 239 -2.94 -6.42 27.19
C THR A 239 -1.43 -6.26 27.40
N GLY A 240 -0.91 -5.06 27.19
CA GLY A 240 0.53 -4.78 27.30
C GLY A 240 1.35 -5.17 26.07
N THR A 241 0.71 -5.50 24.97
CA THR A 241 1.36 -5.79 23.68
C THR A 241 1.79 -4.52 22.97
N ILE A 242 2.83 -4.63 22.15
CA ILE A 242 3.31 -3.59 21.23
C ILE A 242 3.71 -4.24 19.90
N GLY A 243 3.43 -3.59 18.80
CA GLY A 243 3.77 -4.07 17.45
C GLY A 243 3.96 -2.91 16.47
N TYR A 244 4.02 -3.22 15.19
CA TYR A 244 4.16 -2.23 14.12
C TYR A 244 3.32 -2.64 12.91
N ALA A 245 2.60 -1.69 12.34
CA ALA A 245 1.71 -1.94 11.21
C ALA A 245 1.56 -0.71 10.34
N ASP A 246 1.08 -0.90 9.11
CA ASP A 246 0.58 0.22 8.32
C ASP A 246 -0.47 0.99 9.12
N ALA A 247 -0.37 2.33 9.12
CA ALA A 247 -1.21 3.18 9.95
C ALA A 247 -2.71 3.02 9.66
N SER A 248 -3.08 2.62 8.43
CA SER A 248 -4.47 2.34 8.05
C SER A 248 -5.13 1.23 8.88
N GLN A 249 -4.31 0.36 9.47
CA GLN A 249 -4.79 -0.80 10.22
C GLN A 249 -4.61 -0.66 11.75
N ALA A 250 -4.15 0.51 12.23
CA ALA A 250 -3.96 0.76 13.65
C ALA A 250 -5.29 0.73 14.46
N GLY A 251 -6.42 1.07 13.82
CA GLY A 251 -7.74 1.04 14.42
C GLY A 251 -7.82 1.91 15.67
N SER A 252 -8.28 1.32 16.79
CA SER A 252 -8.39 1.98 18.09
C SER A 252 -7.21 1.70 19.04
N LEU A 253 -6.14 1.08 18.56
CA LEU A 253 -4.95 0.83 19.36
C LEU A 253 -4.21 2.13 19.68
N GLY A 254 -3.56 2.16 20.84
CA GLY A 254 -2.64 3.24 21.17
C GLY A 254 -1.47 3.31 20.19
N THR A 255 -0.92 4.50 19.98
CA THR A 255 0.15 4.72 18.99
C THR A 255 1.29 5.54 19.55
N VAL A 256 2.49 5.27 19.06
CA VAL A 256 3.70 5.98 19.50
C VAL A 256 3.96 7.17 18.58
N ALA A 257 4.12 8.36 19.17
CA ALA A 257 4.74 9.50 18.52
C ALA A 257 6.25 9.32 18.54
N LEU A 258 6.90 9.36 17.38
CA LEU A 258 8.31 9.09 17.21
C LEU A 258 9.13 10.37 17.35
N LYS A 259 10.32 10.26 17.95
CA LYS A 259 11.25 11.39 18.05
C LYS A 259 11.75 11.78 16.66
N ALA A 260 11.62 13.08 16.33
CA ALA A 260 12.17 13.71 15.14
C ALA A 260 12.75 15.09 15.55
N GLY A 261 14.04 15.32 15.29
CA GLY A 261 14.72 16.49 15.83
C GLY A 261 14.60 16.56 17.36
N ASP A 262 14.19 17.73 17.88
CA ASP A 262 14.02 17.97 19.32
C ASP A 262 12.61 17.62 19.85
N GLY A 263 11.69 17.16 18.99
CA GLY A 263 10.29 16.88 19.32
C GLY A 263 9.85 15.47 19.05
N TYR A 264 8.54 15.24 19.21
CA TYR A 264 7.87 14.00 18.86
C TYR A 264 6.81 14.26 17.80
N VAL A 265 6.78 13.45 16.76
CA VAL A 265 5.82 13.53 15.66
C VAL A 265 4.88 12.33 15.66
N LYS A 266 3.60 12.60 15.66
CA LYS A 266 2.56 11.57 15.40
C LYS A 266 2.54 11.26 13.92
N PHE A 267 2.19 10.03 13.56
CA PHE A 267 1.98 9.73 12.16
C PHE A 267 0.79 10.53 11.60
N SER A 268 0.93 11.03 10.40
CA SER A 268 -0.13 11.61 9.58
C SER A 268 0.28 11.54 8.11
N ASN A 269 -0.66 11.81 7.21
CA ASN A 269 -0.38 11.86 5.78
C ASN A 269 0.63 12.97 5.44
N GLU A 270 0.48 14.13 6.07
CA GLU A 270 1.36 15.27 5.90
C GLU A 270 2.77 14.96 6.39
N ALA A 271 2.90 14.29 7.54
CA ALA A 271 4.18 13.91 8.10
C ALA A 271 4.88 12.81 7.29
N ALA A 272 4.10 11.89 6.70
CA ALA A 272 4.63 10.89 5.78
C ALA A 272 5.09 11.52 4.45
N ALA A 273 4.31 12.45 3.88
CA ALA A 273 4.69 13.19 2.67
C ALA A 273 6.00 13.98 2.90
N ALA A 274 6.11 14.71 4.02
CA ALA A 274 7.33 15.46 4.36
C ALA A 274 8.57 14.56 4.46
N ALA A 275 8.44 13.33 4.97
CA ALA A 275 9.53 12.37 5.01
C ALA A 275 9.96 11.90 3.60
N VAL A 276 8.98 11.68 2.70
CA VAL A 276 9.26 11.24 1.33
C VAL A 276 9.79 12.37 0.44
N ASP A 277 9.41 13.62 0.70
CA ASP A 277 9.95 14.78 -0.04
C ASP A 277 11.47 14.92 0.11
N SER A 278 12.03 14.43 1.21
CA SER A 278 13.47 14.39 1.48
C SER A 278 14.15 13.08 1.03
N ALA A 279 13.41 12.16 0.43
CA ALA A 279 13.95 10.86 0.03
C ALA A 279 14.87 10.98 -1.19
N GLU A 280 15.92 10.16 -1.22
CA GLU A 280 16.86 10.09 -2.33
C GLU A 280 16.48 8.95 -3.29
N ARG A 281 16.80 9.13 -4.58
CA ARG A 281 16.67 8.04 -5.55
C ARG A 281 17.71 6.97 -5.33
N VAL A 282 17.29 5.71 -5.40
CA VAL A 282 18.22 4.59 -5.48
C VAL A 282 18.87 4.61 -6.87
N ASP A 283 20.19 4.62 -6.92
CA ASP A 283 20.91 4.45 -8.20
C ASP A 283 20.99 2.95 -8.55
N SER A 284 19.95 2.45 -9.18
CA SER A 284 19.89 1.06 -9.65
C SER A 284 20.58 0.86 -11.02
N GLY A 285 20.97 1.94 -11.72
CA GLY A 285 21.45 1.89 -13.10
C GLY A 285 20.39 1.49 -14.12
N VAL A 286 19.14 1.28 -13.71
CA VAL A 286 18.01 0.86 -14.56
C VAL A 286 17.17 2.07 -14.93
N LYS A 287 17.05 2.32 -16.24
CA LYS A 287 16.24 3.43 -16.74
C LYS A 287 14.75 3.19 -16.41
N GLY A 288 14.13 4.17 -15.75
CA GLY A 288 12.73 4.12 -15.36
C GLY A 288 12.46 3.41 -14.03
N ASP A 289 13.49 2.91 -13.36
CA ASP A 289 13.37 2.48 -11.97
C ASP A 289 13.27 3.71 -11.04
N LEU A 290 12.31 3.66 -10.11
CA LEU A 290 11.97 4.82 -9.28
C LEU A 290 12.12 4.51 -7.78
N GLY A 291 13.01 3.58 -7.43
CA GLY A 291 13.31 3.23 -6.04
C GLY A 291 13.73 4.45 -5.20
N LEU A 292 13.35 4.46 -3.93
CA LEU A 292 13.64 5.53 -2.96
C LEU A 292 14.38 4.99 -1.74
N THR A 293 15.28 5.80 -1.22
CA THR A 293 15.89 5.64 0.10
C THR A 293 15.33 6.70 1.04
N ILE A 294 14.73 6.26 2.15
CA ILE A 294 14.13 7.15 3.14
C ILE A 294 15.14 7.56 4.18
N ASN A 295 15.19 8.86 4.50
CA ASN A 295 15.94 9.36 5.64
C ASN A 295 15.23 8.97 6.95
N ARG A 296 15.87 8.12 7.77
CA ARG A 296 15.32 7.63 9.04
C ARG A 296 15.62 8.52 10.24
N THR A 297 16.41 9.57 10.03
CA THR A 297 16.76 10.55 11.06
C THR A 297 16.56 11.97 10.53
N PRO A 298 15.31 12.33 10.14
CA PRO A 298 15.04 13.66 9.58
C PRO A 298 15.29 14.76 10.62
N GLU A 299 15.90 15.86 10.18
CA GLU A 299 16.05 17.07 11.01
C GLU A 299 14.73 17.86 11.10
N ASP A 300 13.85 17.74 10.09
CA ASP A 300 12.53 18.36 10.10
C ASP A 300 11.64 17.68 11.16
N PRO A 301 11.22 18.40 12.21
CA PRO A 301 10.37 17.84 13.26
C PRO A 301 8.96 17.50 12.79
N LYS A 302 8.60 17.83 11.54
CA LYS A 302 7.30 17.47 10.93
C LYS A 302 7.37 16.18 10.14
N ALA A 303 8.57 15.71 9.78
CA ALA A 303 8.74 14.50 9.00
C ALA A 303 8.69 13.26 9.90
N TYR A 304 7.77 12.34 9.59
CA TYR A 304 7.64 11.07 10.32
C TYR A 304 8.70 10.07 9.85
N PRO A 305 9.67 9.66 10.70
CA PRO A 305 10.84 8.90 10.23
C PRO A 305 10.55 7.48 9.80
N LEU A 306 9.45 6.88 10.29
CA LEU A 306 9.06 5.51 10.02
C LEU A 306 7.92 5.47 8.99
N VAL A 307 8.24 5.87 7.75
CA VAL A 307 7.36 5.81 6.60
C VAL A 307 7.74 4.63 5.70
N LEU A 308 6.76 4.00 5.08
CA LEU A 308 6.98 3.08 3.98
C LEU A 308 6.57 3.72 2.65
N VAL A 309 7.30 3.38 1.61
CA VAL A 309 6.90 3.56 0.22
C VAL A 309 6.67 2.18 -0.35
N SER A 310 5.45 1.93 -0.83
CA SER A 310 5.10 0.66 -1.44
C SER A 310 5.10 0.78 -2.96
N TYR A 311 5.70 -0.20 -3.60
CA TYR A 311 5.97 -0.24 -5.03
C TYR A 311 5.10 -1.27 -5.71
N SER A 312 4.66 -0.96 -6.92
CA SER A 312 4.30 -1.96 -7.91
C SER A 312 5.56 -2.33 -8.68
N ILE A 313 6.02 -3.57 -8.51
CA ILE A 313 7.20 -4.11 -9.19
C ILE A 313 6.72 -4.77 -10.48
N VAL A 314 7.21 -4.29 -11.62
CA VAL A 314 6.79 -4.72 -12.96
C VAL A 314 7.99 -5.06 -13.83
N CYS A 315 7.81 -5.88 -14.85
CA CYS A 315 8.81 -6.06 -15.90
C CYS A 315 8.84 -4.88 -16.87
N SER A 316 10.00 -4.53 -17.41
CA SER A 316 10.10 -3.61 -18.55
C SER A 316 9.68 -4.26 -19.88
N THR A 317 9.58 -5.60 -19.94
CA THR A 317 9.00 -6.35 -21.07
C THR A 317 8.16 -7.52 -20.59
N TYR A 318 7.06 -7.82 -21.31
CA TYR A 318 6.21 -9.00 -21.09
C TYR A 318 6.08 -9.81 -22.39
N GLU A 319 5.60 -11.03 -22.29
CA GLU A 319 5.52 -11.97 -23.43
C GLU A 319 4.41 -11.60 -24.43
N ASP A 320 3.34 -10.90 -23.96
CA ASP A 320 2.16 -10.58 -24.76
C ASP A 320 1.67 -9.15 -24.54
N GLN A 321 0.92 -8.63 -25.52
CA GLN A 321 0.39 -7.26 -25.53
C GLN A 321 -0.73 -7.08 -24.51
N GLU A 322 -1.55 -8.09 -24.26
CA GLU A 322 -2.65 -8.01 -23.29
C GLU A 322 -2.09 -7.73 -21.90
N THR A 323 -1.08 -8.48 -21.45
CA THR A 323 -0.42 -8.27 -20.16
C THR A 323 0.21 -6.87 -20.08
N VAL A 324 0.88 -6.40 -21.14
CA VAL A 324 1.45 -5.04 -21.21
C VAL A 324 0.36 -4.00 -20.98
N ASP A 325 -0.74 -4.10 -21.72
CA ASP A 325 -1.82 -3.10 -21.69
C ASP A 325 -2.52 -3.09 -20.32
N LEU A 326 -2.79 -4.26 -19.75
CA LEU A 326 -3.44 -4.40 -18.44
C LEU A 326 -2.55 -3.89 -17.29
N VAL A 327 -1.27 -4.25 -17.29
CA VAL A 327 -0.31 -3.76 -16.28
C VAL A 327 -0.16 -2.24 -16.37
N LYS A 328 0.07 -1.70 -17.57
CA LYS A 328 0.20 -0.25 -17.76
C LYS A 328 -1.05 0.50 -17.33
N SER A 329 -2.22 0.00 -17.68
CA SER A 329 -3.49 0.63 -17.36
C SER A 329 -3.78 0.61 -15.85
N PHE A 330 -3.64 -0.55 -15.21
CA PHE A 330 -3.93 -0.66 -13.78
C PHE A 330 -2.91 0.08 -12.89
N ILE A 331 -1.61 -0.09 -13.14
CA ILE A 331 -0.59 0.62 -12.38
C ILE A 331 -0.64 2.14 -12.66
N GLY A 332 -0.96 2.53 -13.90
CA GLY A 332 -1.24 3.91 -14.25
C GLY A 332 -2.43 4.50 -13.50
N PHE A 333 -3.49 3.71 -13.29
CA PHE A 333 -4.63 4.11 -12.45
C PHE A 333 -4.21 4.28 -11.00
N GLN A 334 -3.45 3.35 -10.41
CA GLN A 334 -2.92 3.49 -9.04
C GLN A 334 -2.16 4.81 -8.85
N ALA A 335 -1.33 5.18 -9.83
CA ALA A 335 -0.54 6.41 -9.80
C ALA A 335 -1.33 7.68 -10.18
N SER A 336 -2.52 7.56 -10.74
CA SER A 336 -3.34 8.71 -11.15
C SER A 336 -3.86 9.49 -9.94
N ALA A 337 -4.27 10.75 -10.17
CA ALA A 337 -4.89 11.58 -9.12
C ALA A 337 -6.14 10.90 -8.52
N GLU A 338 -6.94 10.22 -9.33
CA GLU A 338 -8.13 9.49 -8.88
C GLU A 338 -7.76 8.25 -8.06
N GLY A 339 -6.77 7.48 -8.52
CA GLY A 339 -6.27 6.33 -7.77
C GLY A 339 -5.66 6.75 -6.42
N GLN A 340 -4.89 7.82 -6.41
CA GLN A 340 -4.30 8.36 -5.18
C GLN A 340 -5.37 8.88 -4.20
N ALA A 341 -6.41 9.54 -4.69
CA ALA A 341 -7.55 9.94 -3.87
C ALA A 341 -8.29 8.72 -3.28
N ALA A 342 -8.46 7.65 -4.06
CA ALA A 342 -9.06 6.40 -3.59
C ALA A 342 -8.23 5.74 -2.48
N ALA A 343 -6.92 5.68 -2.62
CA ALA A 343 -6.03 5.15 -1.59
C ALA A 343 -6.04 6.01 -0.32
N SER A 344 -6.01 7.32 -0.47
CA SER A 344 -6.09 8.25 0.67
C SER A 344 -7.40 8.11 1.45
N GLU A 345 -8.53 7.96 0.74
CA GLU A 345 -9.84 7.74 1.36
C GLU A 345 -9.92 6.40 2.11
N ALA A 346 -9.41 5.32 1.50
CA ALA A 346 -9.53 3.98 2.03
C ALA A 346 -8.48 3.62 3.09
N ALA A 347 -7.29 4.16 2.98
CA ALA A 347 -6.13 3.78 3.79
C ALA A 347 -5.45 4.97 4.48
N GLY A 348 -5.92 6.21 4.33
CA GLY A 348 -5.24 7.36 4.89
C GLY A 348 -3.80 7.51 4.38
N SER A 349 -3.52 7.10 3.15
CA SER A 349 -2.18 7.24 2.56
C SER A 349 -1.90 8.67 2.11
N ALA A 350 -0.63 9.06 2.15
CA ALA A 350 -0.19 10.31 1.54
C ALA A 350 -0.18 10.15 0.01
N PRO A 351 -0.75 11.09 -0.74
CA PRO A 351 -0.70 11.02 -2.20
C PRO A 351 0.74 11.24 -2.70
N ILE A 352 1.12 10.49 -3.73
CA ILE A 352 2.38 10.75 -4.44
C ILE A 352 2.32 12.10 -5.17
N SER A 353 3.46 12.80 -5.26
CA SER A 353 3.53 14.10 -5.91
C SER A 353 3.19 14.05 -7.41
N ALA A 354 2.73 15.16 -7.99
CA ALA A 354 2.46 15.24 -9.42
C ALA A 354 3.72 14.95 -10.29
N ASN A 355 4.91 15.31 -9.80
CA ASN A 355 6.16 14.95 -10.45
C ASN A 355 6.35 13.42 -10.48
N MET A 356 6.15 12.75 -9.35
CA MET A 356 6.24 11.29 -9.24
C MET A 356 5.22 10.60 -10.16
N GLN A 357 3.98 11.11 -10.22
CA GLN A 357 2.97 10.60 -11.16
C GLN A 357 3.45 10.66 -12.61
N GLY A 358 4.08 11.79 -13.01
CA GLY A 358 4.67 11.97 -14.35
C GLY A 358 5.84 11.02 -14.65
N GLU A 359 6.68 10.77 -13.64
CA GLU A 359 7.81 9.84 -13.76
C GLU A 359 7.32 8.39 -13.88
N ILE A 360 6.33 7.98 -13.06
CA ILE A 360 5.70 6.64 -13.17
C ILE A 360 5.07 6.45 -14.53
N LYS A 361 4.32 7.46 -15.02
CA LYS A 361 3.76 7.41 -16.37
C LYS A 361 4.85 7.20 -17.42
N SER A 362 5.95 7.94 -17.33
CA SER A 362 7.08 7.81 -18.26
C SER A 362 7.72 6.42 -18.19
N SER A 363 7.81 5.82 -17.01
CA SER A 363 8.32 4.46 -16.81
C SER A 363 7.35 3.41 -17.39
N LEU A 364 6.04 3.57 -17.19
CA LEU A 364 5.02 2.70 -17.77
C LEU A 364 5.02 2.79 -19.32
N ASP A 365 5.24 3.98 -19.89
CA ASP A 365 5.30 4.15 -21.36
C ASP A 365 6.46 3.35 -21.99
N MET A 366 7.52 3.03 -21.23
CA MET A 366 8.64 2.21 -21.70
C MET A 366 8.36 0.71 -21.68
N ILE A 367 7.34 0.24 -20.98
CA ILE A 367 6.97 -1.18 -20.93
C ILE A 367 6.47 -1.63 -22.30
N GLN A 368 7.00 -2.75 -22.80
CA GLN A 368 6.70 -3.25 -24.14
C GLN A 368 6.64 -4.78 -24.19
N VAL A 369 6.16 -5.32 -25.30
CA VAL A 369 6.24 -6.76 -25.57
C VAL A 369 7.70 -7.14 -25.88
N ALA A 370 8.14 -8.29 -25.39
CA ALA A 370 9.45 -8.86 -25.71
C ALA A 370 9.57 -9.08 -27.23
N LYS A 371 10.72 -8.73 -27.80
CA LYS A 371 11.00 -8.90 -29.25
C LYS A 371 11.36 -10.31 -29.60
#